data_9ed99f5dc683b4ad32ee1a4c304693d2
#
_entry.id   9ed99f5dc683b4ad32ee1a4c304693d2
#
_cell.length_a   1.000
_cell.length_b   1.000
_cell.length_c   1.000
_cell.angle_alpha   90.00
_cell.angle_beta   90.00
_cell.angle_gamma   90.00
#
_symmetry.space_group_name_H-M   'P 1'
#
loop_
_entity.id
_entity.type
_entity.pdbx_description
1 polymer ?
#
loop_
_entity_poly.entity_id
_entity_poly.type
_entity_poly.pdbx_seq_one_letter_code
_entity_poly.pdbx_strand_id
1 'polypeptide(L)'
;GAAGFSTGRSDNHVSVTGEATPASESEARELAGIAKAFEGLSHGVLQAVSDFDMPKGPDRFEAEFDVLERMAEGASGHPLSISLMQRDMEPDQWRRILARVERATARGVPMRVQVAPRALGVLLGLEATFHPFMGFPSYKAIAHLSLAERVAAMSDPAFKARLLTETSEKVA
;
A
#
# COMPACT_ATOMS: atom_id res chain seq x y z
N GLY A 1 23.94 2.12 -13.20
CA GLY A 1 23.61 1.92 -11.80
C GLY A 1 22.13 2.09 -11.51
N ALA A 2 21.70 1.80 -10.29
CA ALA A 2 20.31 2.02 -9.88
C ALA A 2 19.98 3.52 -9.79
N ALA A 3 18.75 3.89 -10.16
CA ALA A 3 18.27 5.27 -10.04
C ALA A 3 17.83 5.64 -8.62
N GLY A 4 17.62 4.65 -7.76
CA GLY A 4 17.14 4.85 -6.40
C GLY A 4 16.76 3.55 -5.70
N PHE A 5 16.08 3.68 -4.55
CA PHE A 5 15.53 2.59 -3.77
C PHE A 5 14.04 2.81 -3.55
N SER A 6 13.24 1.76 -3.69
CA SER A 6 11.79 1.79 -3.44
C SER A 6 11.38 0.72 -2.46
N THR A 7 10.44 1.05 -1.57
CA THR A 7 9.84 0.12 -0.61
C THR A 7 8.32 0.24 -0.58
N GLY A 8 7.64 -0.88 -0.34
CA GLY A 8 6.20 -0.96 -0.13
C GLY A 8 5.88 -1.31 1.33
N ARG A 9 5.22 -0.40 2.02
CA ARG A 9 4.76 -0.56 3.42
C ARG A 9 3.24 -0.61 3.42
N SER A 10 2.70 -1.70 2.87
CA SER A 10 1.27 -1.91 2.76
C SER A 10 0.95 -3.37 3.05
N ASP A 11 -0.04 -3.60 3.90
CA ASP A 11 -0.55 -4.93 4.23
C ASP A 11 -1.37 -5.56 3.09
N ASN A 12 -1.62 -4.81 2.02
CA ASN A 12 -2.33 -5.31 0.83
C ASN A 12 -1.48 -6.27 -0.04
N HIS A 13 -0.16 -6.27 0.15
CA HIS A 13 0.75 -7.15 -0.58
C HIS A 13 1.13 -8.34 0.30
N VAL A 14 0.67 -9.50 -0.11
CA VAL A 14 0.95 -10.77 0.57
C VAL A 14 1.56 -11.79 -0.40
N SER A 15 2.25 -12.79 0.15
CA SER A 15 2.74 -13.93 -0.62
C SER A 15 1.58 -14.79 -1.12
N VAL A 16 1.88 -15.78 -1.96
CA VAL A 16 0.89 -16.76 -2.42
C VAL A 16 0.30 -17.60 -1.28
N THR A 17 0.97 -17.64 -0.13
CA THR A 17 0.53 -18.33 1.09
C THR A 17 -0.19 -17.40 2.07
N GLY A 18 -0.36 -16.11 1.72
CA GLY A 18 -1.04 -15.11 2.55
C GLY A 18 -0.14 -14.44 3.60
N GLU A 19 1.17 -14.71 3.59
CA GLU A 19 2.11 -14.08 4.52
C GLU A 19 2.43 -12.65 4.10
N ALA A 20 2.57 -11.76 5.07
CA ALA A 20 2.99 -10.38 4.83
C ALA A 20 4.35 -10.32 4.13
N THR A 21 4.54 -9.35 3.25
CA THR A 21 5.85 -9.13 2.63
C THR A 21 6.83 -8.57 3.66
N PRO A 22 8.12 -8.96 3.65
CA PRO A 22 9.10 -8.46 4.62
C PRO A 22 9.20 -6.93 4.66
N ALA A 23 8.93 -6.26 3.52
CA ALA A 23 9.00 -4.81 3.43
C ALA A 23 7.89 -4.09 4.21
N SER A 24 6.72 -4.72 4.42
CA SER A 24 5.58 -4.08 5.11
C SER A 24 5.89 -3.77 6.58
N GLU A 25 6.69 -4.61 7.23
CA GLU A 25 7.05 -4.50 8.66
C GLU A 25 8.52 -4.09 8.89
N SER A 26 9.24 -3.63 7.84
CA SER A 26 10.62 -3.18 7.98
C SER A 26 10.77 -2.08 9.03
N GLU A 27 11.70 -2.25 9.95
CA GLU A 27 11.94 -1.27 11.00
C GLU A 27 12.62 0.01 10.48
N ALA A 28 12.38 1.12 11.18
CA ALA A 28 12.99 2.41 10.86
C ALA A 28 14.53 2.33 10.78
N ARG A 29 15.17 1.50 11.64
CA ARG A 29 16.62 1.28 11.64
C ARG A 29 17.11 0.63 10.35
N GLU A 30 16.35 -0.33 9.83
CA GLU A 30 16.67 -1.01 8.57
C GLU A 30 16.59 -0.03 7.39
N LEU A 31 15.46 0.67 7.26
CA LEU A 31 15.27 1.62 6.16
C LEU A 31 16.25 2.79 6.20
N ALA A 32 16.55 3.33 7.38
CA ALA A 32 17.58 4.33 7.56
C ALA A 32 18.98 3.78 7.24
N GLY A 33 19.24 2.51 7.54
CA GLY A 33 20.48 1.83 7.17
C GLY A 33 20.66 1.70 5.65
N ILE A 34 19.58 1.33 4.95
CA ILE A 34 19.56 1.26 3.48
C ILE A 34 19.76 2.67 2.88
N ALA A 35 19.11 3.68 3.46
CA ALA A 35 19.22 5.06 3.00
C ALA A 35 20.66 5.58 3.06
N LYS A 36 21.50 5.14 3.98
CA LYS A 36 22.93 5.50 4.05
C LYS A 36 23.72 5.10 2.80
N ALA A 37 23.24 4.14 2.01
CA ALA A 37 23.88 3.79 0.75
C ALA A 37 23.89 4.94 -0.28
N PHE A 38 23.15 6.01 -0.01
CA PHE A 38 23.13 7.23 -0.83
C PHE A 38 24.24 8.22 -0.45
N GLU A 39 24.94 8.00 0.66
CA GLU A 39 26.04 8.86 1.09
C GLU A 39 27.15 8.93 0.03
N GLY A 40 27.53 10.13 -0.32
CA GLY A 40 28.54 10.40 -1.36
C GLY A 40 28.05 10.24 -2.81
N LEU A 41 26.81 9.86 -3.02
CA LEU A 41 26.24 9.85 -4.38
C LEU A 41 25.79 11.26 -4.79
N SER A 42 25.88 11.57 -6.08
CA SER A 42 25.45 12.86 -6.65
C SER A 42 24.00 12.85 -7.11
N HIS A 43 23.36 11.67 -7.15
CA HIS A 43 21.98 11.49 -7.62
C HIS A 43 21.35 10.25 -6.99
N GLY A 44 20.05 10.20 -7.02
CA GLY A 44 19.25 9.10 -6.53
C GLY A 44 17.99 9.59 -5.82
N VAL A 45 16.98 8.75 -5.78
CA VAL A 45 15.69 9.03 -5.13
C VAL A 45 15.28 7.81 -4.31
N LEU A 46 14.81 8.06 -3.10
CA LEU A 46 14.05 7.06 -2.35
C LEU A 46 12.56 7.21 -2.67
N GLN A 47 11.86 6.09 -2.69
CA GLN A 47 10.42 6.08 -2.93
C GLN A 47 9.76 5.14 -1.93
N ALA A 48 8.61 5.54 -1.39
CA ALA A 48 7.80 4.70 -0.53
C ALA A 48 6.32 4.77 -0.89
N VAL A 49 5.67 3.62 -0.79
CA VAL A 49 4.20 3.50 -0.75
C VAL A 49 3.84 2.98 0.63
N SER A 50 2.90 3.63 1.31
CA SER A 50 2.38 3.17 2.61
C SER A 50 0.86 3.29 2.65
N ASP A 51 0.21 2.39 3.35
CA ASP A 51 -1.19 2.54 3.78
C ASP A 51 -1.29 3.28 5.12
N PHE A 52 -0.15 3.64 5.72
CA PHE A 52 -0.03 4.35 6.99
C PHE A 52 -0.70 3.63 8.16
N ASP A 53 -0.68 2.29 8.14
CA ASP A 53 -1.31 1.43 9.15
C ASP A 53 -2.80 1.77 9.40
N MET A 54 -3.46 2.33 8.40
CA MET A 54 -4.84 2.80 8.49
C MET A 54 -5.81 1.72 9.02
N PRO A 55 -5.69 0.44 8.64
CA PRO A 55 -6.54 -0.60 9.21
C PRO A 55 -6.31 -0.84 10.70
N LYS A 56 -5.14 -0.46 11.23
CA LYS A 56 -4.73 -0.64 12.63
C LYS A 56 -5.16 0.54 13.53
N GLY A 57 -5.77 1.58 12.95
CA GLY A 57 -6.31 2.73 13.66
C GLY A 57 -5.52 4.03 13.49
N PRO A 58 -6.13 5.18 13.85
CA PRO A 58 -5.58 6.51 13.59
C PRO A 58 -4.28 6.82 14.35
N ASP A 59 -4.07 6.19 15.50
CA ASP A 59 -2.87 6.42 16.34
C ASP A 59 -1.60 5.83 15.69
N ARG A 60 -1.77 4.85 14.79
CA ARG A 60 -0.64 4.22 14.08
C ARG A 60 -0.03 5.10 13.01
N PHE A 61 -0.79 6.06 12.50
CA PHE A 61 -0.33 6.97 11.45
C PHE A 61 0.99 7.68 11.78
N GLU A 62 1.10 8.23 12.98
CA GLU A 62 2.29 9.01 13.37
C GLU A 62 3.53 8.09 13.46
N ALA A 63 3.38 6.91 14.04
CA ALA A 63 4.46 5.95 14.16
C ALA A 63 4.94 5.46 12.78
N GLU A 64 4.01 5.18 11.87
CA GLU A 64 4.34 4.75 10.51
C GLU A 64 4.99 5.89 9.71
N PHE A 65 4.52 7.12 9.88
CA PHE A 65 5.15 8.27 9.23
C PHE A 65 6.57 8.51 9.75
N ASP A 66 6.81 8.34 11.05
CA ASP A 66 8.14 8.46 11.66
C ASP A 66 9.15 7.49 11.06
N VAL A 67 8.73 6.28 10.66
CA VAL A 67 9.59 5.32 9.94
C VAL A 67 10.07 5.90 8.61
N LEU A 68 9.15 6.49 7.83
CA LEU A 68 9.46 7.10 6.54
C LEU A 68 10.35 8.36 6.70
N GLU A 69 10.07 9.17 7.70
CA GLU A 69 10.85 10.37 7.97
C GLU A 69 12.29 10.03 8.36
N ARG A 70 12.50 9.02 9.21
CA ARG A 70 13.85 8.52 9.57
C ARG A 70 14.59 7.93 8.36
N MET A 71 13.88 7.28 7.45
CA MET A 71 14.47 6.84 6.19
C MET A 71 14.97 8.04 5.37
N ALA A 72 14.17 9.11 5.24
CA ALA A 72 14.54 10.32 4.54
C ALA A 72 15.73 11.05 5.19
N GLU A 73 15.75 11.13 6.52
CA GLU A 73 16.86 11.70 7.29
C GLU A 73 18.18 10.96 7.05
N GLY A 74 18.13 9.63 6.93
CA GLY A 74 19.29 8.78 6.66
C GLY A 74 19.87 8.91 5.25
N ALA A 75 19.18 9.58 4.33
CA ALA A 75 19.50 9.60 2.90
C ALA A 75 20.49 10.69 2.46
N SER A 76 21.18 11.34 3.38
CA SER A 76 22.24 12.32 3.09
C SER A 76 21.80 13.45 2.13
N GLY A 77 20.55 13.94 2.26
CA GLY A 77 19.99 15.00 1.43
C GLY A 77 19.33 14.53 0.13
N HIS A 78 19.29 13.22 -0.15
CA HIS A 78 18.52 12.68 -1.27
C HIS A 78 17.03 12.69 -0.96
N PRO A 79 16.16 13.00 -1.95
CA PRO A 79 14.73 13.12 -1.70
C PRO A 79 14.06 11.76 -1.49
N LEU A 80 13.11 11.73 -0.56
CA LEU A 80 12.11 10.67 -0.44
C LEU A 80 10.80 11.12 -1.10
N SER A 81 10.31 10.31 -2.03
CA SER A 81 9.01 10.48 -2.67
C SER A 81 7.99 9.51 -2.08
N ILE A 82 6.84 10.01 -1.64
CA ILE A 82 5.75 9.22 -1.04
C ILE A 82 4.51 9.31 -1.92
N SER A 83 3.85 8.17 -2.17
CA SER A 83 2.54 8.18 -2.84
C SER A 83 1.49 8.81 -1.93
N LEU A 84 0.77 9.80 -2.46
CA LEU A 84 -0.32 10.48 -1.78
C LEU A 84 -1.63 10.16 -2.49
N MET A 85 -2.55 9.54 -1.75
CA MET A 85 -3.88 9.20 -2.24
C MET A 85 -4.94 9.70 -1.26
N GLN A 86 -6.08 10.11 -1.79
CA GLN A 86 -7.29 10.26 -1.01
C GLN A 86 -7.95 8.88 -0.88
N ARG A 87 -8.32 8.50 0.33
CA ARG A 87 -8.95 7.21 0.63
C ARG A 87 -10.34 7.43 1.19
N ASP A 88 -11.32 6.67 0.71
CA ASP A 88 -12.71 6.80 1.13
C ASP A 88 -12.91 6.48 2.61
N MET A 89 -12.11 5.56 3.14
CA MET A 89 -12.16 5.13 4.54
C MET A 89 -11.56 6.17 5.52
N GLU A 90 -10.68 7.04 5.03
CA GLU A 90 -10.00 8.08 5.81
C GLU A 90 -9.82 9.32 4.91
N PRO A 91 -10.91 10.03 4.59
CA PRO A 91 -10.93 11.04 3.53
C PRO A 91 -10.01 12.24 3.79
N ASP A 92 -9.65 12.51 5.02
CA ASP A 92 -8.76 13.61 5.41
C ASP A 92 -7.31 13.19 5.70
N GLN A 93 -6.96 11.92 5.60
CA GLN A 93 -5.61 11.42 5.88
C GLN A 93 -4.55 12.11 5.01
N TRP A 94 -4.87 12.40 3.74
CA TRP A 94 -3.95 13.08 2.84
C TRP A 94 -3.47 14.44 3.37
N ARG A 95 -4.33 15.17 4.14
CA ARG A 95 -3.96 16.44 4.77
C ARG A 95 -2.90 16.23 5.86
N ARG A 96 -3.03 15.16 6.65
CA ARG A 96 -2.04 14.80 7.68
C ARG A 96 -0.72 14.44 7.04
N ILE A 97 -0.73 13.63 5.97
CA ILE A 97 0.48 13.26 5.21
C ILE A 97 1.17 14.52 4.68
N LEU A 98 0.43 15.40 4.01
CA LEU A 98 0.96 16.64 3.44
C LEU A 98 1.58 17.52 4.52
N ALA A 99 0.87 17.74 5.63
CA ALA A 99 1.37 18.55 6.75
C ALA A 99 2.67 17.97 7.36
N ARG A 100 2.81 16.64 7.45
CA ARG A 100 4.05 16.00 7.92
C ARG A 100 5.19 16.22 6.92
N VAL A 101 4.94 16.03 5.61
CA VAL A 101 5.92 16.26 4.54
C VAL A 101 6.40 17.72 4.53
N GLU A 102 5.49 18.69 4.67
CA GLU A 102 5.82 20.11 4.73
C GLU A 102 6.70 20.44 5.94
N ARG A 103 6.37 19.90 7.11
CA ARG A 103 7.19 20.08 8.32
C ARG A 103 8.59 19.47 8.18
N ALA A 104 8.70 18.25 7.63
CA ALA A 104 9.98 17.61 7.38
C ALA A 104 10.83 18.43 6.39
N THR A 105 10.23 18.88 5.30
CA THR A 105 10.89 19.71 4.28
C THR A 105 11.37 21.06 4.87
N ALA A 106 10.57 21.69 5.72
CA ALA A 106 10.95 22.93 6.41
C ALA A 106 12.15 22.75 7.36
N ARG A 107 12.37 21.54 7.88
CA ARG A 107 13.56 21.19 8.67
C ARG A 107 14.76 20.75 7.84
N GLY A 108 14.65 20.78 6.51
CA GLY A 108 15.74 20.40 5.60
C GLY A 108 15.75 18.91 5.22
N VAL A 109 14.74 18.14 5.59
CA VAL A 109 14.56 16.75 5.14
C VAL A 109 13.76 16.76 3.83
N PRO A 110 14.37 16.41 2.68
CA PRO A 110 13.75 16.62 1.38
C PRO A 110 12.71 15.54 1.09
N MET A 111 11.49 15.73 1.55
CA MET A 111 10.36 14.86 1.26
C MET A 111 9.45 15.47 0.18
N ARG A 112 8.84 14.63 -0.63
CA ARG A 112 7.91 15.01 -1.70
C ARG A 112 6.73 14.04 -1.73
N VAL A 113 5.57 14.52 -2.17
CA VAL A 113 4.40 13.66 -2.41
C VAL A 113 4.16 13.50 -3.90
N GLN A 114 3.71 12.32 -4.28
CA GLN A 114 3.29 12.01 -5.64
C GLN A 114 1.79 11.71 -5.67
N VAL A 115 1.08 12.49 -6.44
CA VAL A 115 -0.36 12.32 -6.69
C VAL A 115 -0.53 11.76 -8.09
N ALA A 116 -1.37 10.72 -8.24
CA ALA A 116 -1.71 10.20 -9.55
C ALA A 116 -2.46 11.29 -10.36
N PRO A 117 -2.01 11.63 -11.57
CA PRO A 117 -2.62 12.70 -12.37
C PRO A 117 -3.93 12.26 -13.04
N ARG A 118 -4.32 11.00 -12.88
CA ARG A 118 -5.53 10.38 -13.46
C ARG A 118 -6.02 9.25 -12.57
N ALA A 119 -7.23 8.78 -12.85
CA ALA A 119 -7.76 7.57 -12.22
C ALA A 119 -6.83 6.37 -12.44
N LEU A 120 -6.69 5.55 -11.41
CA LEU A 120 -5.96 4.28 -11.48
C LEU A 120 -6.90 3.20 -12.04
N GLY A 121 -6.47 2.57 -13.13
CA GLY A 121 -7.12 1.39 -13.66
C GLY A 121 -6.34 0.14 -13.24
N VAL A 122 -7.04 -0.85 -12.71
CA VAL A 122 -6.46 -2.14 -12.33
C VAL A 122 -7.21 -3.25 -13.05
N LEU A 123 -6.47 -4.10 -13.76
CA LEU A 123 -7.03 -5.31 -14.34
C LEU A 123 -6.99 -6.42 -13.29
N LEU A 124 -8.16 -6.87 -12.87
CA LEU A 124 -8.33 -7.92 -11.86
C LEU A 124 -8.96 -9.16 -12.47
N GLY A 125 -8.65 -10.32 -11.92
CA GLY A 125 -9.21 -11.61 -12.36
C GLY A 125 -9.35 -12.58 -11.19
N LEU A 126 -10.13 -13.64 -11.38
CA LEU A 126 -10.42 -14.64 -10.34
C LEU A 126 -9.17 -15.45 -9.90
N GLU A 127 -8.07 -15.37 -10.62
CA GLU A 127 -6.79 -15.98 -10.25
C GLU A 127 -5.79 -14.96 -9.67
N ALA A 128 -6.17 -13.67 -9.61
CA ALA A 128 -5.37 -12.66 -8.94
C ALA A 128 -5.47 -12.82 -7.42
N THR A 129 -4.43 -12.40 -6.70
CA THR A 129 -4.41 -12.40 -5.22
C THR A 129 -5.42 -11.42 -4.63
N PHE A 130 -5.90 -10.48 -5.42
CA PHE A 130 -6.95 -9.55 -5.04
C PHE A 130 -7.95 -9.37 -6.19
N HIS A 131 -9.26 -9.42 -5.87
CA HIS A 131 -10.33 -9.12 -6.81
C HIS A 131 -11.62 -8.74 -6.04
N PRO A 132 -12.62 -8.07 -6.68
CA PRO A 132 -13.79 -7.51 -6.01
C PRO A 132 -14.67 -8.52 -5.25
N PHE A 133 -14.61 -9.80 -5.60
CA PHE A 133 -15.52 -10.81 -5.05
C PHE A 133 -15.00 -11.50 -3.79
N MET A 134 -13.74 -11.34 -3.42
CA MET A 134 -13.08 -12.10 -2.34
C MET A 134 -13.80 -12.05 -1.00
N GLY A 135 -14.40 -10.91 -0.66
CA GLY A 135 -15.09 -10.70 0.60
C GLY A 135 -16.53 -11.21 0.65
N PHE A 136 -17.10 -11.66 -0.48
CA PHE A 136 -18.50 -12.07 -0.51
C PHE A 136 -18.67 -13.52 -0.07
N PRO A 137 -19.62 -13.83 0.86
CA PRO A 137 -19.87 -15.19 1.35
C PRO A 137 -20.10 -16.22 0.25
N SER A 138 -20.93 -15.89 -0.76
CA SER A 138 -21.16 -16.76 -1.91
C SER A 138 -19.89 -17.08 -2.68
N TYR A 139 -18.98 -16.10 -2.85
CA TYR A 139 -17.70 -16.35 -3.51
C TYR A 139 -16.77 -17.21 -2.64
N LYS A 140 -16.68 -16.92 -1.36
CA LYS A 140 -15.86 -17.72 -0.42
C LYS A 140 -16.23 -19.19 -0.44
N ALA A 141 -17.52 -19.52 -0.60
CA ALA A 141 -18.01 -20.89 -0.70
C ALA A 141 -17.47 -21.65 -1.92
N ILE A 142 -17.09 -20.96 -2.99
CA ILE A 142 -16.57 -21.56 -4.22
C ILE A 142 -15.11 -21.26 -4.49
N ALA A 143 -14.44 -20.48 -3.65
CA ALA A 143 -13.06 -20.01 -3.86
C ALA A 143 -12.05 -21.17 -4.01
N HIS A 144 -12.33 -22.33 -3.42
CA HIS A 144 -11.50 -23.54 -3.47
C HIS A 144 -11.62 -24.34 -4.77
N LEU A 145 -12.61 -24.02 -5.60
CA LEU A 145 -12.87 -24.70 -6.87
C LEU A 145 -11.87 -24.26 -7.96
N SER A 146 -11.73 -25.05 -9.00
CA SER A 146 -10.97 -24.66 -10.18
C SER A 146 -11.55 -23.41 -10.86
N LEU A 147 -10.75 -22.70 -11.65
CA LEU A 147 -11.21 -21.51 -12.36
C LEU A 147 -12.46 -21.80 -13.22
N ALA A 148 -12.46 -22.92 -13.93
CA ALA A 148 -13.58 -23.32 -14.79
C ALA A 148 -14.88 -23.52 -13.98
N GLU A 149 -14.79 -24.18 -12.83
CA GLU A 149 -15.93 -24.41 -11.94
C GLU A 149 -16.43 -23.10 -11.30
N ARG A 150 -15.51 -22.21 -10.88
CA ARG A 150 -15.87 -20.88 -10.39
C ARG A 150 -16.59 -20.06 -11.46
N VAL A 151 -16.08 -20.06 -12.69
CA VAL A 151 -16.72 -19.36 -13.81
C VAL A 151 -18.11 -19.93 -14.09
N ALA A 152 -18.26 -21.26 -14.08
CA ALA A 152 -19.56 -21.91 -14.28
C ALA A 152 -20.56 -21.52 -13.18
N ALA A 153 -20.15 -21.59 -11.90
CA ALA A 153 -20.98 -21.20 -10.76
C ALA A 153 -21.39 -19.72 -10.81
N MET A 154 -20.45 -18.82 -11.12
CA MET A 154 -20.71 -17.39 -11.20
C MET A 154 -21.50 -16.96 -12.43
N SER A 155 -21.61 -17.83 -13.44
CA SER A 155 -22.47 -17.62 -14.61
C SER A 155 -23.95 -17.95 -14.34
N ASP A 156 -24.26 -18.59 -13.20
CA ASP A 156 -25.63 -18.84 -12.79
C ASP A 156 -26.33 -17.54 -12.36
N PRO A 157 -27.47 -17.15 -12.96
CA PRO A 157 -28.24 -15.98 -12.56
C PRO A 157 -28.63 -15.97 -11.08
N ALA A 158 -28.90 -17.13 -10.49
CA ALA A 158 -29.24 -17.24 -9.07
C ALA A 158 -28.03 -16.94 -8.18
N PHE A 159 -26.82 -17.35 -8.57
CA PHE A 159 -25.58 -16.96 -7.89
C PHE A 159 -25.37 -15.45 -7.92
N LYS A 160 -25.53 -14.84 -9.10
CA LYS A 160 -25.43 -13.37 -9.26
C LYS A 160 -26.44 -12.64 -8.36
N ALA A 161 -27.70 -13.11 -8.33
CA ALA A 161 -28.74 -12.50 -7.51
C ALA A 161 -28.38 -12.54 -6.02
N ARG A 162 -27.87 -13.67 -5.51
CA ARG A 162 -27.41 -13.78 -4.12
C ARG A 162 -26.24 -12.81 -3.84
N LEU A 163 -25.20 -12.87 -4.64
CA LEU A 163 -23.99 -12.07 -4.46
C LEU A 163 -24.30 -10.56 -4.41
N LEU A 164 -25.25 -10.09 -5.22
CA LEU A 164 -25.65 -8.67 -5.24
C LEU A 164 -26.45 -8.23 -4.00
N THR A 165 -26.96 -9.18 -3.20
CA THR A 165 -27.66 -8.88 -1.93
C THR A 165 -26.77 -9.04 -0.69
N GLU A 166 -25.59 -9.60 -0.87
CA GLU A 166 -24.64 -9.81 0.23
C GLU A 166 -23.86 -8.55 0.57
N THR A 167 -23.43 -8.46 1.82
CA THR A 167 -22.42 -7.50 2.25
C THR A 167 -21.05 -8.15 2.20
N SER A 168 -20.09 -7.49 1.57
CA SER A 168 -18.71 -7.97 1.55
C SER A 168 -18.12 -7.95 2.96
N GLU A 169 -17.63 -9.08 3.41
CA GLU A 169 -16.83 -9.16 4.64
C GLU A 169 -15.43 -8.62 4.38
N LYS A 170 -14.78 -8.07 5.41
CA LYS A 170 -13.37 -7.69 5.29
C LYS A 170 -12.55 -8.90 4.88
N VAL A 171 -11.75 -8.74 3.86
CA VAL A 171 -10.71 -9.69 3.51
C VAL A 171 -9.53 -9.36 4.43
N ALA A 172 -9.21 -10.32 5.30
CA ALA A 172 -8.08 -10.20 6.22
C ALA A 172 -6.78 -10.32 5.44
#